data_14e7c51b29251b852769e4eb2be51733
#
_entry.id   14e7c51b29251b852769e4eb2be51733
#
_cell.length_a   1.000
_cell.length_b   1.000
_cell.length_c   1.000
_cell.angle_alpha   90.00
_cell.angle_beta   90.00
_cell.angle_gamma   90.00
#
_symmetry.space_group_name_H-M   'P 1'
#
loop_
_entity.id
_entity.type
_entity.pdbx_description
1 polymer ?
#
loop_
_entity_poly.entity_id
_entity_poly.type
_entity_poly.pdbx_seq_one_letter_code
_entity_poly.pdbx_strand_id
1 'polypeptide(L)'
;MFFYLLIIFIILPIIEISIFIQVGGFVGTFNTILIIFLTAAVGVYFVRQQGFRTFQKIAVELQNQQIPVQGMFDGLVILIAGILLVTPGFLTDIIGFLGLIPQTRVFLLRIIKNLFLQRYSNAHKQYKKDTNETIDGDFIEIEEDNEEK
;
A
#
# COMPACT_ATOMS: atom_id res chain seq x y z
N MET A 1 6.81 4.23 -15.54
CA MET A 1 6.65 4.31 -14.08
C MET A 1 7.74 5.14 -13.40
N PHE A 2 9.01 4.91 -13.74
CA PHE A 2 10.14 5.68 -13.17
C PHE A 2 9.98 7.21 -13.33
N PHE A 3 9.57 7.68 -14.50
CA PHE A 3 9.39 9.10 -14.78
C PHE A 3 8.34 9.78 -13.88
N TYR A 4 7.23 9.10 -13.56
CA TYR A 4 6.22 9.63 -12.65
C TYR A 4 6.72 9.73 -11.20
N LEU A 5 7.49 8.73 -10.76
CA LEU A 5 8.15 8.77 -9.44
C LEU A 5 9.15 9.93 -9.34
N LEU A 6 9.94 10.16 -10.39
CA LEU A 6 10.88 11.27 -10.46
C LEU A 6 10.17 12.63 -10.38
N ILE A 7 9.06 12.78 -11.12
CA ILE A 7 8.25 14.01 -11.10
C ILE A 7 7.72 14.27 -9.70
N ILE A 8 7.12 13.27 -9.04
CA ILE A 8 6.59 13.41 -7.69
C ILE A 8 7.71 13.77 -6.71
N PHE A 9 8.87 13.14 -6.83
CA PHE A 9 10.03 13.39 -5.98
C PHE A 9 10.57 14.81 -6.10
N ILE A 10 10.45 15.44 -7.27
CA ILE A 10 10.87 16.83 -7.49
C ILE A 10 9.77 17.82 -7.11
N ILE A 11 8.51 17.53 -7.48
CA ILE A 11 7.40 18.45 -7.27
C ILE A 11 7.02 18.55 -5.78
N LEU A 12 7.06 17.44 -5.04
CA LEU A 12 6.65 17.43 -3.64
C LEU A 12 7.47 18.40 -2.78
N PRO A 13 8.81 18.41 -2.81
CA PRO A 13 9.60 19.39 -2.07
C PRO A 13 9.34 20.85 -2.50
N ILE A 14 9.06 21.08 -3.78
CA ILE A 14 8.77 22.43 -4.27
C ILE A 14 7.45 22.94 -3.68
N ILE A 15 6.43 22.09 -3.62
CA ILE A 15 5.15 22.41 -2.98
C ILE A 15 5.35 22.66 -1.49
N GLU A 16 6.11 21.80 -0.78
CA GLU A 16 6.40 21.98 0.64
C GLU A 16 7.08 23.32 0.95
N ILE A 17 8.13 23.66 0.20
CA ILE A 17 8.84 24.94 0.35
C ILE A 17 7.88 26.11 0.08
N SER A 18 7.02 26.01 -0.93
CA SER A 18 6.04 27.04 -1.26
C SER A 18 5.05 27.26 -0.10
N ILE A 19 4.58 26.18 0.52
CA ILE A 19 3.70 26.23 1.70
C ILE A 19 4.45 26.86 2.89
N PHE A 20 5.72 26.47 3.14
CA PHE A 20 6.53 27.06 4.22
C PHE A 20 6.69 28.56 4.08
N ILE A 21 6.95 29.06 2.87
CA ILE A 21 7.09 30.48 2.61
C ILE A 21 5.76 31.20 2.91
N GLN A 22 4.64 30.65 2.46
CA GLN A 22 3.33 31.26 2.66
C GLN A 22 2.94 31.26 4.14
N VAL A 23 3.02 30.11 4.81
CA VAL A 23 2.70 29.99 6.25
C VAL A 23 3.63 30.87 7.08
N GLY A 24 4.94 30.87 6.78
CA GLY A 24 5.92 31.72 7.46
C GLY A 24 5.63 33.21 7.29
N GLY A 25 5.09 33.62 6.14
CA GLY A 25 4.63 34.99 5.90
C GLY A 25 3.41 35.38 6.75
N PHE A 26 2.50 34.44 7.04
CA PHE A 26 1.29 34.72 7.84
C PHE A 26 1.54 34.65 9.36
N VAL A 27 2.19 33.57 9.83
CA VAL A 27 2.33 33.31 11.27
C VAL A 27 3.69 33.69 11.83
N GLY A 28 4.62 34.03 10.96
CA GLY A 28 6.02 34.35 11.30
C GLY A 28 6.92 33.12 11.32
N THR A 29 8.19 33.31 10.96
CA THR A 29 9.17 32.23 10.80
C THR A 29 9.37 31.41 12.09
N PHE A 30 9.42 32.06 13.24
CA PHE A 30 9.59 31.35 14.52
C PHE A 30 8.43 30.42 14.84
N ASN A 31 7.20 30.89 14.65
CA ASN A 31 6.00 30.07 14.88
C ASN A 31 5.91 28.91 13.89
N THR A 32 6.32 29.12 12.64
CA THR A 32 6.37 28.06 11.63
C THR A 32 7.34 26.96 12.05
N ILE A 33 8.55 27.32 12.50
CA ILE A 33 9.52 26.35 13.00
C ILE A 33 8.95 25.60 14.21
N LEU A 34 8.29 26.31 15.14
CA LEU A 34 7.66 25.69 16.31
C LEU A 34 6.58 24.67 15.92
N ILE A 35 5.73 25.01 14.94
CA ILE A 35 4.70 24.11 14.43
C ILE A 35 5.33 22.84 13.84
N ILE A 36 6.39 22.97 13.05
CA ILE A 36 7.11 21.84 12.45
C ILE A 36 7.66 20.90 13.54
N PHE A 37 8.33 21.45 14.55
CA PHE A 37 8.83 20.63 15.66
C PHE A 37 7.72 19.94 16.44
N LEU A 38 6.60 20.61 16.63
CA LEU A 38 5.47 20.10 17.38
C LEU A 38 4.76 18.98 16.59
N THR A 39 4.54 19.16 15.29
CA THR A 39 3.97 18.12 14.41
C THR A 39 4.87 16.89 14.34
N ALA A 40 6.18 17.08 14.19
CA ALA A 40 7.15 15.99 14.20
C ALA A 40 7.14 15.21 15.52
N ALA A 41 7.16 15.91 16.67
CA ALA A 41 7.14 15.29 17.99
C ALA A 41 5.85 14.48 18.22
N VAL A 42 4.70 15.06 17.88
CA VAL A 42 3.39 14.39 17.95
C VAL A 42 3.34 13.19 16.99
N GLY A 43 3.84 13.35 15.77
CA GLY A 43 3.92 12.28 14.77
C GLY A 43 4.75 11.09 15.26
N VAL A 44 5.95 11.33 15.76
CA VAL A 44 6.84 10.28 16.33
C VAL A 44 6.16 9.58 17.50
N TYR A 45 5.48 10.30 18.38
CA TYR A 45 4.73 9.71 19.49
C TYR A 45 3.65 8.73 18.98
N PHE A 46 2.83 9.15 18.03
CA PHE A 46 1.78 8.29 17.47
C PHE A 46 2.34 7.10 16.69
N VAL A 47 3.39 7.28 15.91
CA VAL A 47 4.09 6.20 15.19
C VAL A 47 4.58 5.14 16.18
N ARG A 48 5.25 5.57 17.25
CA ARG A 48 5.75 4.66 18.29
C ARG A 48 4.60 3.89 18.96
N GLN A 49 3.54 4.58 19.35
CA GLN A 49 2.41 3.96 20.02
C GLN A 49 1.68 2.95 19.11
N GLN A 50 1.45 3.32 17.87
CA GLN A 50 0.72 2.45 16.92
C GLN A 50 1.61 1.34 16.40
N GLY A 51 2.87 1.61 16.12
CA GLY A 51 3.84 0.60 15.71
C GLY A 51 3.97 -0.51 16.76
N PHE A 52 4.06 -0.14 18.04
CA PHE A 52 4.12 -1.12 19.12
C PHE A 52 2.85 -1.98 19.22
N ARG A 53 1.66 -1.37 19.13
CA ARG A 53 0.38 -2.12 19.11
C ARG A 53 0.29 -3.06 17.92
N THR A 54 0.68 -2.61 16.74
CA THR A 54 0.66 -3.44 15.53
C THR A 54 1.64 -4.60 15.64
N PHE A 55 2.83 -4.36 16.21
CA PHE A 55 3.81 -5.41 16.45
C PHE A 55 3.27 -6.48 17.42
N GLN A 56 2.65 -6.07 18.53
CA GLN A 56 2.02 -7.01 19.47
C GLN A 56 0.91 -7.85 18.80
N LYS A 57 0.06 -7.21 17.97
CA LYS A 57 -0.98 -7.90 17.22
C LYS A 57 -0.40 -8.97 16.30
N ILE A 58 0.63 -8.61 15.53
CA ILE A 58 1.35 -9.55 14.65
C ILE A 58 1.93 -10.73 15.44
N ALA A 59 2.56 -10.45 16.59
CA ALA A 59 3.15 -11.50 17.42
C ALA A 59 2.10 -12.50 17.93
N VAL A 60 0.93 -12.02 18.35
CA VAL A 60 -0.18 -12.88 18.81
C VAL A 60 -0.77 -13.70 17.65
N GLU A 61 -0.97 -13.10 16.47
CA GLU A 61 -1.48 -13.81 15.29
C GLU A 61 -0.51 -14.93 14.85
N LEU A 62 0.81 -14.67 14.90
CA LEU A 62 1.84 -15.68 14.60
C LEU A 62 1.86 -16.82 15.62
N GLN A 63 1.70 -16.53 16.92
CA GLN A 63 1.59 -17.57 17.94
C GLN A 63 0.38 -18.49 17.73
N ASN A 64 -0.70 -17.94 17.18
CA ASN A 64 -1.91 -18.69 16.81
C ASN A 64 -1.80 -19.39 15.45
N GLN A 65 -0.59 -19.46 14.85
CA GLN A 65 -0.33 -20.03 13.53
C GLN A 65 -1.15 -19.38 12.39
N GLN A 66 -1.57 -18.13 12.59
CA GLN A 66 -2.27 -17.33 11.59
C GLN A 66 -1.29 -16.42 10.85
N ILE A 67 -1.47 -16.26 9.53
CA ILE A 67 -0.66 -15.33 8.74
C ILE A 67 -1.20 -13.91 8.95
N PRO A 68 -0.45 -12.98 9.58
CA PRO A 68 -0.91 -11.64 9.95
C PRO A 68 -0.88 -10.66 8.77
N VAL A 69 -1.57 -10.97 7.66
CA VAL A 69 -1.53 -10.16 6.44
C VAL A 69 -1.96 -8.71 6.70
N GLN A 70 -3.02 -8.51 7.48
CA GLN A 70 -3.50 -7.17 7.81
C GLN A 70 -2.52 -6.44 8.74
N GLY A 71 -1.95 -7.13 9.73
CA GLY A 71 -0.95 -6.56 10.63
C GLY A 71 0.32 -6.11 9.89
N MET A 72 0.80 -6.92 8.94
CA MET A 72 1.95 -6.58 8.09
C MET A 72 1.66 -5.33 7.23
N PHE A 73 0.47 -5.24 6.64
CA PHE A 73 0.07 -4.05 5.87
C PHE A 73 -0.03 -2.80 6.76
N ASP A 74 -0.67 -2.92 7.94
CA ASP A 74 -0.75 -1.84 8.91
C ASP A 74 0.64 -1.37 9.34
N GLY A 75 1.56 -2.30 9.58
CA GLY A 75 2.96 -2.01 9.90
C GLY A 75 3.68 -1.24 8.79
N LEU A 76 3.49 -1.63 7.53
CA LEU A 76 4.06 -0.95 6.38
C LEU A 76 3.52 0.49 6.25
N VAL A 77 2.21 0.68 6.42
CA VAL A 77 1.60 2.02 6.34
C VAL A 77 2.09 2.91 7.49
N ILE A 78 2.23 2.37 8.72
CA ILE A 78 2.79 3.10 9.86
C ILE A 78 4.24 3.51 9.58
N LEU A 79 5.03 2.62 8.99
CA LEU A 79 6.43 2.91 8.64
C LEU A 79 6.53 4.06 7.63
N ILE A 80 5.74 4.00 6.55
CA ILE A 80 5.68 5.05 5.53
C ILE A 80 5.21 6.37 6.17
N ALA A 81 4.14 6.33 6.96
CA ALA A 81 3.63 7.50 7.68
C ALA A 81 4.69 8.10 8.61
N GLY A 82 5.46 7.24 9.29
CA GLY A 82 6.57 7.67 10.14
C GLY A 82 7.67 8.38 9.38
N ILE A 83 8.06 7.87 8.21
CA ILE A 83 9.05 8.51 7.34
C ILE A 83 8.57 9.89 6.88
N LEU A 84 7.29 10.00 6.47
CA LEU A 84 6.72 11.27 6.06
C LEU A 84 6.70 12.31 7.21
N LEU A 85 6.34 11.90 8.42
CA LEU A 85 6.27 12.79 9.59
C LEU A 85 7.65 13.17 10.15
N VAL A 86 8.69 12.36 9.92
CA VAL A 86 10.08 12.71 10.29
C VAL A 86 10.68 13.69 9.28
N THR A 87 10.24 13.64 8.02
CA THR A 87 10.62 14.59 6.98
C THR A 87 9.72 15.82 7.12
N PRO A 88 10.22 16.95 7.65
CA PRO A 88 9.36 18.08 7.99
C PRO A 88 8.69 18.66 6.75
N GLY A 89 7.34 18.68 6.74
CA GLY A 89 6.53 19.21 5.67
C GLY A 89 5.07 19.38 6.10
N PHE A 90 4.36 20.34 5.55
CA PHE A 90 2.93 20.52 5.86
C PHE A 90 2.06 19.50 5.16
N LEU A 91 2.28 19.31 3.87
CA LEU A 91 1.49 18.37 3.06
C LEU A 91 1.85 16.92 3.43
N THR A 92 3.15 16.64 3.56
CA THR A 92 3.63 15.31 3.97
C THR A 92 3.18 14.94 5.37
N ASP A 93 3.11 15.91 6.31
CA ASP A 93 2.60 15.69 7.66
C ASP A 93 1.11 15.32 7.64
N ILE A 94 0.29 16.02 6.84
CA ILE A 94 -1.13 15.66 6.69
C ILE A 94 -1.28 14.24 6.17
N ILE A 95 -0.54 13.84 5.14
CA ILE A 95 -0.56 12.49 4.57
C ILE A 95 -0.09 11.47 5.60
N GLY A 96 0.98 11.77 6.33
CA GLY A 96 1.51 10.93 7.41
C GLY A 96 0.48 10.72 8.52
N PHE A 97 -0.16 11.79 9.01
CA PHE A 97 -1.22 11.68 10.02
C PHE A 97 -2.42 10.86 9.53
N LEU A 98 -2.84 11.05 8.27
CA LEU A 98 -3.89 10.22 7.67
C LEU A 98 -3.50 8.74 7.66
N GLY A 99 -2.25 8.40 7.38
CA GLY A 99 -1.73 7.03 7.43
C GLY A 99 -1.69 6.44 8.85
N LEU A 100 -1.62 7.28 9.89
CA LEU A 100 -1.67 6.82 11.29
C LEU A 100 -3.10 6.49 11.76
N ILE A 101 -4.14 7.05 11.17
CA ILE A 101 -5.52 6.79 11.58
C ILE A 101 -5.93 5.37 11.13
N PRO A 102 -6.37 4.46 12.04
CA PRO A 102 -6.70 3.08 11.66
C PRO A 102 -7.83 2.98 10.61
N GLN A 103 -8.80 3.90 10.64
CA GLN A 103 -9.93 3.92 9.70
C GLN A 103 -9.49 4.18 8.26
N THR A 104 -8.52 5.07 8.05
CA THR A 104 -7.97 5.37 6.72
C THR A 104 -7.20 4.20 6.15
N ARG A 105 -6.53 3.40 6.97
CA ARG A 105 -5.82 2.19 6.54
C ARG A 105 -6.78 1.14 6.01
N VAL A 106 -7.92 0.93 6.69
CA VAL A 106 -8.95 0.00 6.21
C VAL A 106 -9.48 0.45 4.84
N PHE A 107 -9.67 1.75 4.65
CA PHE A 107 -10.09 2.32 3.37
C PHE A 107 -9.03 2.13 2.27
N LEU A 108 -7.75 2.40 2.58
CA LEU A 108 -6.62 2.17 1.69
C LEU A 108 -6.49 0.69 1.31
N LEU A 109 -6.59 -0.22 2.27
CA LEU A 109 -6.61 -1.67 2.03
C LEU A 109 -7.72 -2.08 1.07
N ARG A 110 -8.92 -1.52 1.25
CA ARG A 110 -10.07 -1.81 0.38
C ARG A 110 -9.81 -1.37 -1.06
N ILE A 111 -9.23 -0.17 -1.24
CA ILE A 111 -8.87 0.35 -2.57
C ILE A 111 -7.82 -0.55 -3.23
N ILE A 112 -6.74 -0.88 -2.51
CA ILE A 112 -5.65 -1.72 -3.02
C ILE A 112 -6.16 -3.11 -3.36
N LYS A 113 -6.98 -3.71 -2.48
CA LYS A 113 -7.57 -5.02 -2.71
C LYS A 113 -8.47 -5.04 -3.96
N ASN A 114 -9.27 -4.01 -4.17
CA ASN A 114 -10.12 -3.89 -5.36
C ASN A 114 -9.28 -3.72 -6.64
N LEU A 115 -8.23 -2.90 -6.61
CA LEU A 115 -7.33 -2.73 -7.75
C LEU A 115 -6.57 -4.02 -8.09
N PHE A 116 -6.14 -4.77 -7.07
CA PHE A 116 -5.44 -6.05 -7.25
C PHE A 116 -6.38 -7.14 -7.79
N LEU A 117 -7.60 -7.24 -7.25
CA LEU A 117 -8.60 -8.21 -7.71
C LEU A 117 -9.04 -7.94 -9.14
N GLN A 118 -9.21 -6.68 -9.53
CA GLN A 118 -9.54 -6.33 -10.92
C GLN A 118 -8.41 -6.73 -11.89
N ARG A 119 -7.16 -6.55 -11.49
CA ARG A 119 -6.00 -6.90 -12.31
C ARG A 119 -5.84 -8.43 -12.42
N TYR A 120 -6.10 -9.16 -11.34
CA TYR A 120 -6.05 -10.62 -11.31
C TYR A 120 -7.19 -11.26 -12.11
N SER A 121 -8.41 -10.71 -12.01
CA SER A 121 -9.57 -11.15 -12.78
C SER A 121 -9.39 -10.95 -14.29
N ASN A 122 -8.76 -9.85 -14.70
CA ASN A 122 -8.48 -9.59 -16.11
C ASN A 122 -7.37 -10.50 -16.66
N ALA A 123 -6.35 -10.81 -15.87
CA ALA A 123 -5.30 -11.75 -16.25
C ALA A 123 -5.84 -13.17 -16.40
N HIS A 124 -6.77 -13.60 -15.51
CA HIS A 124 -7.37 -14.93 -15.57
C HIS A 124 -8.39 -15.10 -16.72
N LYS A 125 -9.06 -14.00 -17.10
CA LYS A 125 -9.95 -14.00 -18.28
C LYS A 125 -9.15 -14.11 -19.59
N GLN A 126 -7.95 -13.56 -19.64
CA GLN A 126 -7.09 -13.67 -20.83
C GLN A 126 -6.52 -15.08 -20.97
N TYR A 127 -6.12 -15.72 -19.88
CA TYR A 127 -5.64 -17.10 -19.89
C TYR A 127 -6.74 -18.11 -20.30
N LYS A 128 -8.00 -17.84 -19.93
CA LYS A 128 -9.13 -18.70 -20.27
C LYS A 128 -9.61 -18.52 -21.73
N LYS A 129 -9.21 -17.42 -22.38
CA LYS A 129 -9.55 -17.17 -23.79
C LYS A 129 -8.59 -17.87 -24.76
N ASP A 130 -7.34 -18.06 -24.34
CA ASP A 130 -6.33 -18.77 -25.15
C ASP A 130 -6.39 -20.30 -24.97
N THR A 131 -7.14 -20.82 -23.97
CA THR A 131 -7.31 -22.28 -23.74
C THR A 131 -8.59 -22.85 -24.34
N ASN A 132 -9.38 -22.03 -25.05
CA ASN A 132 -10.54 -22.53 -25.82
C ASN A 132 -10.20 -22.90 -27.27
N GLU A 133 -8.94 -23.19 -27.56
CA GLU A 133 -8.61 -24.00 -28.74
C GLU A 133 -9.05 -25.43 -28.44
N THR A 134 -10.23 -25.75 -28.93
CA THR A 134 -10.76 -27.13 -28.96
C THR A 134 -9.76 -27.95 -29.77
N ILE A 135 -9.02 -28.81 -29.10
CA ILE A 135 -8.25 -29.84 -29.80
C ILE A 135 -9.26 -30.84 -30.29
N ASP A 136 -9.62 -30.78 -31.57
CA ASP A 136 -10.31 -31.86 -32.24
C ASP A 136 -9.41 -33.09 -32.22
N GLY A 137 -9.65 -33.97 -31.26
CA GLY A 137 -8.99 -35.28 -31.22
C GLY A 137 -9.66 -36.19 -32.21
N ASP A 138 -8.99 -36.47 -33.32
CA ASP A 138 -9.37 -37.58 -34.19
C ASP A 138 -9.22 -38.89 -33.41
N PHE A 139 -10.34 -39.47 -33.02
CA PHE A 139 -10.37 -40.82 -32.47
C PHE A 139 -10.34 -41.82 -33.63
N ILE A 140 -9.24 -42.55 -33.79
CA ILE A 140 -9.19 -43.74 -34.64
C ILE A 140 -9.70 -44.89 -33.79
N GLU A 141 -10.90 -45.40 -34.14
CA GLU A 141 -11.48 -46.59 -33.56
C GLU A 141 -10.69 -47.81 -34.09
N ILE A 142 -9.90 -48.46 -33.22
CA ILE A 142 -9.21 -49.69 -33.56
C ILE A 142 -10.20 -50.82 -33.28
N GLU A 143 -10.80 -51.40 -34.35
CA GLU A 143 -11.51 -52.66 -34.27
C GLU A 143 -10.52 -53.78 -33.87
N GLU A 144 -10.66 -54.29 -32.67
CA GLU A 144 -10.01 -55.55 -32.27
C GLU A 144 -10.70 -56.72 -33.01
N ASP A 145 -9.97 -57.26 -34.00
CA ASP A 145 -10.33 -58.46 -34.72
C ASP A 145 -10.18 -59.66 -33.75
N ASN A 146 -11.29 -60.14 -33.20
CA ASN A 146 -11.36 -61.36 -32.42
C ASN A 146 -11.26 -62.56 -33.40
N GLU A 147 -10.04 -62.98 -33.72
CA GLU A 147 -9.84 -64.34 -34.27
C GLU A 147 -9.83 -65.34 -33.12
N GLU A 148 -10.96 -66.03 -32.95
CA GLU A 148 -11.03 -67.28 -32.25
C GLU A 148 -10.32 -68.40 -33.07
N LYS A 149 -9.38 -69.04 -32.42
CA LYS A 149 -9.09 -70.48 -32.63
C LYS A 149 -8.50 -71.10 -31.37
#